data_8883a350465932f0a04cf77d043e9372
#
_entry.id   8883a350465932f0a04cf77d043e9372
#
_cell.length_a   1.000
_cell.length_b   1.000
_cell.length_c   1.000
_cell.angle_alpha   90.00
_cell.angle_beta   90.00
_cell.angle_gamma   90.00
#
_symmetry.space_group_name_H-M   'P 1'
#
loop_
_entity.id
_entity.type
_entity.pdbx_description
1 polymer ?
#
loop_
_entity_poly.entity_id
_entity_poly.type
_entity_poly.pdbx_seq_one_letter_code
_entity_poly.pdbx_strand_id
1 'polypeptide(L)'
;MDVIRHQPNQGWIEVIVGSMFSGKSEELIRRLRRAQIARQRVQIFKPALDTRYADDAIVSHSEMRISSRAVASSRVLLELVEDDTEVVGIDEGQFFDQELPAVVNELANRGKRVIVAGLDQDYLGKPFEPMPQLLAIAEYITKTLAICMVCGNPANHTQRLVPSGDRVLLGTQGTYEARCRACFDPHLERVAAARVEAETVKEARTSESRIPNPESRKA
;
A
#
# COMPACT_ATOMS: atom_id res chain seq x y z
N MET A 1 -20.02 6.94 -24.31
CA MET A 1 -19.22 5.78 -23.87
C MET A 1 -18.43 5.32 -25.06
N ASP A 2 -17.16 5.71 -25.14
CA ASP A 2 -16.32 5.29 -26.26
C ASP A 2 -16.06 3.78 -26.15
N VAL A 3 -16.36 3.08 -27.24
CA VAL A 3 -16.08 1.63 -27.33
C VAL A 3 -14.57 1.48 -27.50
N ILE A 4 -13.89 1.15 -26.43
CA ILE A 4 -12.46 0.86 -26.45
C ILE A 4 -12.27 -0.43 -27.26
N ARG A 5 -11.78 -0.31 -28.49
CA ARG A 5 -11.39 -1.45 -29.32
C ARG A 5 -9.87 -1.66 -29.16
N HIS A 6 -9.49 -2.63 -28.35
CA HIS A 6 -8.12 -3.11 -28.36
C HIS A 6 -7.89 -3.94 -29.63
N GLN A 7 -6.81 -3.61 -30.35
CA GLN A 7 -6.41 -4.45 -31.48
C GLN A 7 -5.85 -5.79 -30.99
N PRO A 8 -5.97 -6.87 -31.75
CA PRO A 8 -5.28 -8.11 -31.42
C PRO A 8 -3.77 -7.85 -31.24
N ASN A 9 -3.19 -8.36 -30.16
CA ASN A 9 -1.79 -8.18 -29.77
C ASN A 9 -1.39 -6.77 -29.30
N GLN A 10 -2.33 -5.89 -28.99
CA GLN A 10 -2.04 -4.62 -28.32
C GLN A 10 -2.14 -4.81 -26.81
N GLY A 11 -1.03 -4.59 -26.10
CA GLY A 11 -1.01 -4.51 -24.65
C GLY A 11 -1.33 -3.10 -24.15
N TRP A 12 -1.60 -2.96 -22.85
CA TRP A 12 -1.85 -1.69 -22.18
C TRP A 12 -1.59 -1.80 -20.68
N ILE A 13 -1.49 -0.67 -20.03
CA ILE A 13 -1.23 -0.53 -18.60
C ILE A 13 -2.46 0.02 -17.88
N GLU A 14 -2.90 -0.66 -16.83
CA GLU A 14 -3.93 -0.21 -15.90
C GLU A 14 -3.29 0.02 -14.54
N VAL A 15 -3.52 1.17 -13.92
CA VAL A 15 -3.02 1.47 -12.58
C VAL A 15 -4.17 1.75 -11.63
N ILE A 16 -4.20 1.02 -10.52
CA ILE A 16 -5.18 1.16 -9.44
C ILE A 16 -4.47 1.76 -8.23
N VAL A 17 -4.81 2.98 -7.86
CA VAL A 17 -4.18 3.70 -6.75
C VAL A 17 -5.17 4.18 -5.71
N GLY A 18 -4.68 4.54 -4.55
CA GLY A 18 -5.45 5.12 -3.44
C GLY A 18 -4.82 4.80 -2.09
N SER A 19 -5.37 5.36 -1.01
CA SER A 19 -4.90 5.14 0.36
C SER A 19 -5.06 3.67 0.82
N MET A 20 -4.51 3.31 1.95
CA MET A 20 -4.88 2.05 2.61
C MET A 20 -6.39 2.02 2.85
N PHE A 21 -6.95 0.82 2.87
CA PHE A 21 -8.39 0.55 3.07
C PHE A 21 -9.32 1.07 1.96
N SER A 22 -8.80 1.46 0.79
CA SER A 22 -9.60 1.99 -0.33
C SER A 22 -10.10 0.92 -1.31
N GLY A 23 -9.81 -0.37 -1.09
CA GLY A 23 -10.28 -1.47 -1.93
C GLY A 23 -9.43 -1.73 -3.19
N LYS A 24 -8.17 -1.28 -3.23
CA LYS A 24 -7.26 -1.50 -4.39
C LYS A 24 -7.06 -2.98 -4.72
N SER A 25 -6.68 -3.79 -3.73
CA SER A 25 -6.45 -5.23 -3.93
C SER A 25 -7.75 -5.97 -4.30
N GLU A 26 -8.90 -5.53 -3.80
CA GLU A 26 -10.21 -6.05 -4.20
C GLU A 26 -10.51 -5.77 -5.68
N GLU A 27 -10.24 -4.55 -6.13
CA GLU A 27 -10.43 -4.16 -7.53
C GLU A 27 -9.43 -4.89 -8.45
N LEU A 28 -8.18 -5.06 -8.02
CA LEU A 28 -7.19 -5.87 -8.73
C LEU A 28 -7.69 -7.32 -8.87
N ILE A 29 -8.05 -7.97 -7.76
CA ILE A 29 -8.57 -9.34 -7.76
C ILE A 29 -9.81 -9.46 -8.65
N ARG A 30 -10.73 -8.49 -8.60
CA ARG A 30 -11.93 -8.46 -9.43
C ARG A 30 -11.57 -8.45 -10.93
N ARG A 31 -10.62 -7.63 -11.35
CA ARG A 31 -10.16 -7.57 -12.77
C ARG A 31 -9.48 -8.87 -13.19
N LEU A 32 -8.60 -9.42 -12.35
CA LEU A 32 -7.87 -10.65 -12.64
C LEU A 32 -8.81 -11.87 -12.72
N ARG A 33 -9.79 -11.97 -11.82
CA ARG A 33 -10.83 -13.02 -11.90
C ARG A 33 -11.65 -12.93 -13.19
N ARG A 34 -12.00 -11.72 -13.64
CA ARG A 34 -12.70 -11.54 -14.92
C ARG A 34 -11.85 -12.01 -16.10
N ALA A 35 -10.55 -11.76 -16.08
CA ALA A 35 -9.62 -12.28 -17.09
C ALA A 35 -9.59 -13.81 -17.08
N GLN A 36 -9.52 -14.44 -15.90
CA GLN A 36 -9.57 -15.91 -15.74
C GLN A 36 -10.90 -16.49 -16.26
N ILE A 37 -12.05 -15.86 -15.95
CA ILE A 37 -13.36 -16.27 -16.47
C ILE A 37 -13.38 -16.18 -18.00
N ALA A 38 -12.72 -15.18 -18.58
CA ALA A 38 -12.53 -15.03 -20.02
C ALA A 38 -11.49 -16.02 -20.60
N ARG A 39 -10.99 -16.97 -19.79
CA ARG A 39 -9.98 -17.98 -20.15
C ARG A 39 -8.63 -17.40 -20.59
N GLN A 40 -8.34 -16.17 -20.21
CA GLN A 40 -7.02 -15.56 -20.43
C GLN A 40 -6.00 -16.16 -19.44
N ARG A 41 -4.77 -16.32 -19.88
CA ARG A 41 -3.66 -16.75 -19.01
C ARG A 41 -3.21 -15.59 -18.16
N VAL A 42 -3.30 -15.78 -16.84
CA VAL A 42 -3.03 -14.73 -15.84
C VAL A 42 -1.86 -15.15 -14.94
N GLN A 43 -0.85 -14.30 -14.83
CA GLN A 43 0.17 -14.40 -13.79
C GLN A 43 0.08 -13.21 -12.86
N ILE A 44 0.34 -13.43 -11.56
CA ILE A 44 0.16 -12.42 -10.52
C ILE A 44 1.40 -12.38 -9.65
N PHE A 45 1.92 -11.17 -9.41
CA PHE A 45 3.15 -10.93 -8.68
C PHE A 45 2.94 -9.94 -7.54
N LYS A 46 3.76 -10.09 -6.49
CA LYS A 46 3.90 -9.15 -5.38
C LYS A 46 5.37 -9.04 -4.96
N PRO A 47 5.81 -7.94 -4.33
CA PRO A 47 7.17 -7.83 -3.84
C PRO A 47 7.42 -8.77 -2.66
N ALA A 48 8.59 -9.38 -2.59
CA ALA A 48 9.06 -10.17 -1.46
C ALA A 48 9.61 -9.23 -0.36
N LEU A 49 8.74 -8.61 0.42
CA LEU A 49 9.13 -7.64 1.46
C LEU A 49 9.73 -8.27 2.71
N ASP A 50 9.37 -9.51 3.04
CA ASP A 50 9.94 -10.27 4.15
C ASP A 50 9.63 -11.76 3.94
N THR A 51 10.67 -12.61 3.97
CA THR A 51 10.55 -14.07 3.82
C THR A 51 9.79 -14.75 4.96
N ARG A 52 9.51 -14.03 6.05
CA ARG A 52 8.77 -14.55 7.22
C ARG A 52 7.27 -14.66 7.00
N TYR A 53 6.71 -14.02 5.95
CA TYR A 53 5.28 -14.04 5.61
C TYR A 53 5.08 -14.35 4.12
N ALA A 54 5.66 -15.47 3.67
CA ALA A 54 5.45 -15.99 2.32
C ALA A 54 4.06 -16.65 2.20
N ASP A 55 3.00 -15.86 2.36
CA ASP A 55 1.70 -16.25 1.85
C ASP A 55 1.70 -16.06 0.33
N ASP A 56 1.66 -17.15 -0.42
CA ASP A 56 1.59 -17.19 -1.89
C ASP A 56 0.23 -16.70 -2.42
N ALA A 57 -0.36 -15.69 -1.79
CA ALA A 57 -1.63 -15.13 -2.19
C ALA A 57 -1.72 -13.63 -1.93
N ILE A 58 -2.44 -12.91 -2.79
CA ILE A 58 -2.98 -11.58 -2.48
C ILE A 58 -4.24 -11.81 -1.64
N VAL A 59 -4.30 -11.18 -0.49
CA VAL A 59 -5.45 -11.22 0.41
C VAL A 59 -5.98 -9.81 0.56
N SER A 60 -7.23 -9.56 0.17
CA SER A 60 -7.90 -8.30 0.46
C SER A 60 -8.40 -8.27 1.92
N HIS A 61 -8.72 -7.07 2.42
CA HIS A 61 -9.34 -6.92 3.74
C HIS A 61 -10.70 -7.65 3.87
N SER A 62 -11.37 -7.93 2.75
CA SER A 62 -12.61 -8.74 2.66
C SER A 62 -12.36 -10.24 2.47
N GLU A 63 -11.15 -10.75 2.77
CA GLU A 63 -10.75 -12.16 2.65
C GLU A 63 -10.78 -12.76 1.23
N MET A 64 -10.91 -11.93 0.20
CA MET A 64 -10.74 -12.41 -1.18
C MET A 64 -9.28 -12.77 -1.41
N ARG A 65 -9.05 -14.01 -1.88
CA ARG A 65 -7.69 -14.52 -2.15
C ARG A 65 -7.52 -14.86 -3.61
N ILE A 66 -6.34 -14.59 -4.14
CA ILE A 66 -5.89 -15.05 -5.45
C ILE A 66 -4.40 -15.42 -5.34
N SER A 67 -4.03 -16.57 -5.87
CA SER A 67 -2.63 -17.02 -5.83
C SER A 67 -1.73 -16.02 -6.53
N SER A 68 -0.62 -15.65 -5.90
CA SER A 68 0.37 -14.71 -6.42
C SER A 68 1.78 -15.23 -6.13
N ARG A 69 2.75 -14.79 -6.92
CA ARG A 69 4.16 -15.13 -6.76
C ARG A 69 4.92 -13.96 -6.15
N ALA A 70 5.59 -14.19 -5.02
CA ALA A 70 6.49 -13.20 -4.44
C ALA A 70 7.80 -13.16 -5.21
N VAL A 71 8.28 -11.95 -5.55
CA VAL A 71 9.50 -11.74 -6.35
C VAL A 71 10.39 -10.68 -5.70
N ALA A 72 11.70 -10.85 -5.83
CA ALA A 72 12.69 -9.99 -5.19
C ALA A 72 12.86 -8.63 -5.88
N SER A 73 12.55 -8.53 -7.18
CA SER A 73 12.68 -7.30 -7.98
C SER A 73 11.78 -7.31 -9.20
N SER A 74 11.60 -6.14 -9.82
CA SER A 74 10.90 -6.00 -11.10
C SER A 74 11.59 -6.74 -12.23
N ARG A 75 12.92 -6.85 -12.21
CA ARG A 75 13.69 -7.61 -13.20
C ARG A 75 13.38 -9.11 -13.13
N VAL A 76 13.34 -9.67 -11.92
CA VAL A 76 12.95 -11.07 -11.70
C VAL A 76 11.50 -11.31 -12.14
N LEU A 77 10.60 -10.34 -11.90
CA LEU A 77 9.24 -10.42 -12.41
C LEU A 77 9.23 -10.58 -13.94
N LEU A 78 9.97 -9.73 -14.64
CA LEU A 78 10.05 -9.76 -16.11
C LEU A 78 10.54 -11.12 -16.65
N GLU A 79 11.53 -11.73 -15.98
CA GLU A 79 12.09 -13.03 -16.34
C GLU A 79 11.14 -14.20 -16.10
N LEU A 80 10.19 -14.04 -15.17
CA LEU A 80 9.24 -15.07 -14.77
C LEU A 80 7.90 -15.00 -15.51
N VAL A 81 7.66 -13.92 -16.27
CA VAL A 81 6.46 -13.83 -17.10
C VAL A 81 6.61 -14.73 -18.32
N GLU A 82 5.72 -15.72 -18.42
CA GLU A 82 5.70 -16.68 -19.53
C GLU A 82 5.23 -16.03 -20.82
N ASP A 83 5.71 -16.54 -21.96
CA ASP A 83 5.39 -15.97 -23.29
C ASP A 83 3.89 -15.96 -23.59
N ASP A 84 3.19 -17.00 -23.17
CA ASP A 84 1.74 -17.18 -23.38
C ASP A 84 0.85 -16.48 -22.32
N THR A 85 1.45 -15.79 -21.35
CA THR A 85 0.71 -14.94 -20.42
C THR A 85 0.08 -13.77 -21.16
N GLU A 86 -1.23 -13.57 -20.98
CA GLU A 86 -1.99 -12.47 -21.57
C GLU A 86 -2.19 -11.31 -20.60
N VAL A 87 -2.34 -11.64 -19.30
CA VAL A 87 -2.63 -10.64 -18.25
C VAL A 87 -1.63 -10.80 -17.11
N VAL A 88 -0.97 -9.72 -16.76
CA VAL A 88 -0.04 -9.63 -15.62
C VAL A 88 -0.64 -8.74 -14.54
N GLY A 89 -0.87 -9.29 -13.35
CA GLY A 89 -1.29 -8.54 -12.16
C GLY A 89 -0.11 -8.28 -11.24
N ILE A 90 0.01 -7.07 -10.73
CA ILE A 90 1.05 -6.67 -9.78
C ILE A 90 0.39 -5.98 -8.60
N ASP A 91 0.52 -6.51 -7.40
CA ASP A 91 0.07 -5.86 -6.17
C ASP A 91 1.22 -5.22 -5.42
N GLU A 92 0.91 -4.23 -4.57
CA GLU A 92 1.87 -3.48 -3.75
C GLU A 92 3.01 -2.84 -4.58
N GLY A 93 2.66 -2.27 -5.74
CA GLY A 93 3.60 -1.70 -6.70
C GLY A 93 4.58 -0.68 -6.11
N GLN A 94 4.19 0.05 -5.05
CA GLN A 94 5.06 1.01 -4.36
C GLN A 94 6.25 0.38 -3.62
N PHE A 95 6.25 -0.92 -3.43
CA PHE A 95 7.35 -1.63 -2.78
C PHE A 95 8.31 -2.30 -3.75
N PHE A 96 8.09 -2.16 -5.04
CA PHE A 96 9.07 -2.55 -6.05
C PHE A 96 10.16 -1.49 -6.20
N ASP A 97 11.22 -1.88 -6.92
CA ASP A 97 12.32 -0.99 -7.29
C ASP A 97 11.92 0.02 -8.39
N GLN A 98 12.80 0.99 -8.65
CA GLN A 98 12.59 2.06 -9.61
C GLN A 98 12.56 1.59 -11.09
N GLU A 99 12.90 0.32 -11.36
CA GLU A 99 12.83 -0.27 -12.71
C GLU A 99 11.41 -0.74 -13.06
N LEU A 100 10.49 -0.85 -12.09
CA LEU A 100 9.13 -1.34 -12.32
C LEU A 100 8.40 -0.63 -13.48
N PRO A 101 8.44 0.70 -13.64
CA PRO A 101 7.79 1.36 -14.78
C PRO A 101 8.34 0.91 -16.14
N ALA A 102 9.65 0.72 -16.25
CA ALA A 102 10.27 0.23 -17.49
C ALA A 102 9.86 -1.22 -17.79
N VAL A 103 9.81 -2.07 -16.77
CA VAL A 103 9.37 -3.47 -16.88
C VAL A 103 7.89 -3.56 -17.29
N VAL A 104 7.03 -2.77 -16.65
CA VAL A 104 5.59 -2.71 -16.97
C VAL A 104 5.37 -2.25 -18.41
N ASN A 105 6.10 -1.21 -18.84
CA ASN A 105 6.04 -0.71 -20.21
C ASN A 105 6.53 -1.75 -21.23
N GLU A 106 7.60 -2.48 -20.92
CA GLU A 106 8.11 -3.57 -21.77
C GLU A 106 7.08 -4.70 -21.92
N LEU A 107 6.44 -5.12 -20.83
CA LEU A 107 5.38 -6.14 -20.87
C LEU A 107 4.19 -5.69 -21.72
N ALA A 108 3.76 -4.44 -21.60
CA ALA A 108 2.69 -3.88 -22.42
C ALA A 108 3.09 -3.82 -23.88
N ASN A 109 4.33 -3.42 -24.21
CA ASN A 109 4.85 -3.44 -25.58
C ASN A 109 4.96 -4.85 -26.18
N ARG A 110 5.07 -5.89 -25.34
CA ARG A 110 4.98 -7.31 -25.75
C ARG A 110 3.52 -7.79 -25.92
N GLY A 111 2.53 -6.90 -25.89
CA GLY A 111 1.12 -7.20 -26.09
C GLY A 111 0.38 -7.68 -24.85
N LYS A 112 0.97 -7.58 -23.65
CA LYS A 112 0.33 -8.03 -22.42
C LYS A 112 -0.51 -6.92 -21.77
N ARG A 113 -1.65 -7.28 -21.21
CA ARG A 113 -2.44 -6.42 -20.33
C ARG A 113 -1.78 -6.42 -18.96
N VAL A 114 -1.26 -5.28 -18.49
CA VAL A 114 -0.61 -5.17 -17.19
C VAL A 114 -1.48 -4.34 -16.24
N ILE A 115 -1.79 -4.90 -15.06
CA ILE A 115 -2.62 -4.25 -14.04
C ILE A 115 -1.77 -4.10 -12.78
N VAL A 116 -1.47 -2.87 -12.39
CA VAL A 116 -0.68 -2.56 -11.19
C VAL A 116 -1.57 -1.93 -10.13
N ALA A 117 -1.53 -2.44 -8.91
CA ALA A 117 -2.18 -1.83 -7.75
C ALA A 117 -1.14 -1.36 -6.74
N GLY A 118 -1.34 -0.19 -6.13
CA GLY A 118 -0.40 0.33 -5.14
C GLY A 118 -0.84 1.63 -4.47
N LEU A 119 -0.11 2.02 -3.42
CA LEU A 119 -0.29 3.29 -2.73
C LEU A 119 0.35 4.41 -3.56
N ASP A 120 -0.41 5.46 -3.88
CA ASP A 120 0.11 6.62 -4.60
C ASP A 120 0.78 7.65 -3.69
N GLN A 121 0.53 7.58 -2.38
CA GLN A 121 1.10 8.44 -1.36
C GLN A 121 1.61 7.62 -0.17
N ASP A 122 2.71 8.07 0.43
CA ASP A 122 3.18 7.55 1.72
C ASP A 122 2.35 8.16 2.87
N TYR A 123 2.65 7.76 4.11
CA TYR A 123 1.98 8.24 5.32
C TYR A 123 2.18 9.73 5.62
N LEU A 124 3.11 10.41 4.95
CA LEU A 124 3.32 11.86 5.00
C LEU A 124 2.52 12.60 3.91
N GLY A 125 1.75 11.89 3.09
CA GLY A 125 1.02 12.44 1.96
C GLY A 125 1.92 12.81 0.77
N LYS A 126 3.16 12.32 0.74
CA LYS A 126 4.10 12.52 -0.37
C LYS A 126 3.92 11.44 -1.43
N PRO A 127 4.21 11.73 -2.71
CA PRO A 127 4.22 10.72 -3.76
C PRO A 127 5.09 9.51 -3.36
N PHE A 128 4.57 8.29 -3.59
CA PHE A 128 5.25 7.06 -3.26
C PHE A 128 5.81 6.42 -4.54
N GLU A 129 7.12 6.55 -4.72
CA GLU A 129 7.82 5.95 -5.87
C GLU A 129 7.72 4.41 -5.84
N PRO A 130 7.62 3.75 -7.02
CA PRO A 130 7.63 4.30 -8.38
C PRO A 130 6.22 4.59 -8.95
N MET A 131 5.18 4.69 -8.13
CA MET A 131 3.79 4.86 -8.58
C MET A 131 3.54 6.10 -9.44
N PRO A 132 4.17 7.29 -9.19
CA PRO A 132 3.97 8.46 -10.05
C PRO A 132 4.38 8.21 -11.50
N GLN A 133 5.47 7.46 -11.74
CA GLN A 133 5.94 7.11 -13.08
C GLN A 133 4.97 6.13 -13.76
N LEU A 134 4.44 5.16 -13.01
CA LEU A 134 3.42 4.23 -13.51
C LEU A 134 2.14 4.98 -13.90
N LEU A 135 1.70 5.94 -13.08
CA LEU A 135 0.55 6.78 -13.41
C LEU A 135 0.76 7.61 -14.69
N ALA A 136 2.01 8.06 -14.94
CA ALA A 136 2.33 8.85 -16.13
C ALA A 136 2.26 8.05 -17.44
N ILE A 137 2.57 6.74 -17.39
CA ILE A 137 2.64 5.87 -18.59
C ILE A 137 1.37 5.02 -18.80
N ALA A 138 0.45 4.98 -17.82
CA ALA A 138 -0.74 4.15 -17.87
C ALA A 138 -1.81 4.71 -18.83
N GLU A 139 -2.42 3.84 -19.64
CA GLU A 139 -3.60 4.18 -20.44
C GLU A 139 -4.85 4.32 -19.56
N TYR A 140 -4.94 3.54 -18.46
CA TYR A 140 -6.12 3.54 -17.59
C TYR A 140 -5.71 3.72 -16.14
N ILE A 141 -6.26 4.75 -15.51
CA ILE A 141 -6.03 5.04 -14.09
C ILE A 141 -7.35 4.94 -13.34
N THR A 142 -7.33 4.19 -12.24
CA THR A 142 -8.44 4.11 -11.30
C THR A 142 -7.95 4.57 -9.93
N LYS A 143 -8.47 5.70 -9.45
CA LYS A 143 -8.18 6.15 -8.09
C LYS A 143 -9.35 5.79 -7.19
N THR A 144 -9.09 4.89 -6.23
CA THR A 144 -10.05 4.48 -5.22
C THR A 144 -9.92 5.34 -3.96
N LEU A 145 -11.04 5.63 -3.32
CA LEU A 145 -11.07 6.38 -2.07
C LEU A 145 -11.60 5.47 -0.96
N ALA A 146 -10.99 5.58 0.22
CA ALA A 146 -11.50 4.96 1.43
C ALA A 146 -12.56 5.87 2.10
N ILE A 147 -13.04 5.46 3.27
CA ILE A 147 -13.90 6.27 4.12
C ILE A 147 -13.06 6.85 5.27
N CYS A 148 -13.14 8.15 5.47
CA CYS A 148 -12.44 8.82 6.55
C CYS A 148 -12.93 8.34 7.92
N MET A 149 -12.02 7.79 8.72
CA MET A 149 -12.36 7.26 10.06
C MET A 149 -12.77 8.34 11.06
N VAL A 150 -12.51 9.62 10.75
CA VAL A 150 -12.86 10.75 11.62
C VAL A 150 -14.22 11.35 11.27
N CYS A 151 -14.52 11.56 9.99
CA CYS A 151 -15.69 12.34 9.56
C CYS A 151 -16.57 11.68 8.51
N GLY A 152 -16.26 10.44 8.06
CA GLY A 152 -17.04 9.70 7.07
C GLY A 152 -16.92 10.20 5.63
N ASN A 153 -16.17 11.26 5.34
CA ASN A 153 -15.96 11.76 3.99
C ASN A 153 -15.00 10.86 3.17
N PRO A 154 -14.99 10.95 1.85
CA PRO A 154 -14.02 10.25 1.01
C PRO A 154 -12.57 10.53 1.44
N ALA A 155 -11.80 9.48 1.68
CA ALA A 155 -10.44 9.54 2.22
C ALA A 155 -9.39 9.17 1.18
N ASN A 156 -8.38 10.03 1.02
CA ASN A 156 -7.27 9.87 0.09
C ASN A 156 -5.91 9.73 0.79
N HIS A 157 -5.85 9.83 2.10
CA HIS A 157 -4.60 9.78 2.85
C HIS A 157 -4.57 8.57 3.77
N THR A 158 -3.38 7.98 3.90
CA THR A 158 -3.08 6.95 4.88
C THR A 158 -2.47 7.63 6.09
N GLN A 159 -3.21 7.74 7.18
CA GLN A 159 -2.74 8.31 8.44
C GLN A 159 -2.03 7.26 9.27
N ARG A 160 -0.77 7.52 9.65
CA ARG A 160 -0.07 6.71 10.65
C ARG A 160 -0.49 7.16 12.05
N LEU A 161 -0.79 6.19 12.94
CA LEU A 161 -1.26 6.42 14.31
C LEU A 161 -0.17 6.18 15.35
N VAL A 162 0.87 5.41 15.00
CA VAL A 162 1.95 5.02 15.92
C VAL A 162 3.27 5.66 15.51
N PRO A 163 4.08 6.11 16.49
CA PRO A 163 5.41 6.64 16.22
C PRO A 163 6.33 5.53 15.67
N SER A 164 7.04 5.81 14.59
CA SER A 164 8.09 4.94 14.05
C SER A 164 9.06 5.77 13.24
N GLY A 165 10.36 5.51 13.38
CA GLY A 165 11.40 6.11 12.53
C GLY A 165 11.42 5.59 11.10
N ASP A 166 10.76 4.46 10.83
CA ASP A 166 10.76 3.81 9.53
C ASP A 166 9.73 4.42 8.58
N ARG A 167 10.12 4.61 7.32
CA ARG A 167 9.21 5.08 6.27
C ARG A 167 8.08 4.08 6.00
N VAL A 168 8.39 2.79 6.10
CA VAL A 168 7.46 1.68 5.94
C VAL A 168 7.35 0.92 7.25
N LEU A 169 6.18 0.90 7.84
CA LEU A 169 5.85 0.05 8.97
C LEU A 169 4.83 -0.97 8.49
N LEU A 170 5.22 -2.25 8.52
CA LEU A 170 4.30 -3.34 8.20
C LEU A 170 3.27 -3.44 9.33
N GLY A 171 2.03 -3.12 9.03
CA GLY A 171 0.95 -3.12 9.99
C GLY A 171 -0.41 -3.02 9.33
N THR A 172 -1.42 -3.50 10.07
CA THR A 172 -2.82 -3.52 9.66
C THR A 172 -3.65 -2.54 10.50
N GLN A 173 -4.83 -2.93 10.91
CA GLN A 173 -5.70 -2.12 11.78
C GLN A 173 -5.00 -1.74 13.09
N GLY A 174 -5.13 -0.48 13.50
CA GLY A 174 -4.49 0.09 14.69
C GLY A 174 -3.15 0.79 14.45
N THR A 175 -2.45 0.48 13.34
CA THR A 175 -1.22 1.19 12.95
C THR A 175 -1.50 2.34 11.99
N TYR A 176 -2.48 2.14 11.11
CA TYR A 176 -2.91 3.10 10.09
C TYR A 176 -4.43 3.22 10.05
N GLU A 177 -4.90 4.37 9.61
CA GLU A 177 -6.29 4.60 9.26
C GLU A 177 -6.42 5.49 8.02
N ALA A 178 -7.59 5.46 7.37
CA ALA A 178 -7.87 6.32 6.23
C ALA A 178 -8.40 7.69 6.69
N ARG A 179 -7.89 8.78 6.14
CA ARG A 179 -8.33 10.15 6.41
C ARG A 179 -8.56 10.96 5.14
N CYS A 180 -9.57 11.85 5.19
CA CYS A 180 -9.76 12.85 4.16
C CYS A 180 -8.73 13.99 4.33
N ARG A 181 -8.61 14.86 3.34
CA ARG A 181 -7.68 16.00 3.34
C ARG A 181 -7.82 16.92 4.57
N ALA A 182 -9.05 17.12 5.06
CA ALA A 182 -9.31 17.99 6.20
C ALA A 182 -8.93 17.35 7.55
N CYS A 183 -8.97 16.01 7.65
CA CYS A 183 -8.68 15.28 8.88
C CYS A 183 -7.25 14.70 8.92
N PHE A 184 -6.52 14.78 7.81
CA PHE A 184 -5.16 14.27 7.72
C PHE A 184 -4.16 15.20 8.40
N ASP A 185 -3.31 14.64 9.28
CA ASP A 185 -2.21 15.32 9.93
C ASP A 185 -0.92 14.50 9.78
N PRO A 186 0.01 14.89 8.88
CA PRO A 186 1.25 14.15 8.66
C PRO A 186 2.20 14.13 9.87
N HIS A 187 1.93 14.93 10.92
CA HIS A 187 2.74 15.05 12.13
C HIS A 187 2.08 14.45 13.38
N LEU A 188 0.91 13.84 13.24
CA LEU A 188 0.13 13.29 14.36
C LEU A 188 0.96 12.35 15.24
N GLU A 189 1.80 11.51 14.66
CA GLU A 189 2.67 10.58 15.39
C GLU A 189 3.68 11.30 16.32
N ARG A 190 4.20 12.46 15.91
CA ARG A 190 5.14 13.28 16.72
C ARG A 190 4.44 13.90 17.92
N VAL A 191 3.19 14.33 17.74
CA VAL A 191 2.38 14.91 18.82
C VAL A 191 2.01 13.82 19.83
N ALA A 192 1.69 12.61 19.39
CA ALA A 192 1.42 11.48 20.27
C ALA A 192 2.67 11.06 21.07
N ALA A 193 3.84 10.97 20.44
CA ALA A 193 5.10 10.66 21.12
C ALA A 193 5.46 11.71 22.19
N ALA A 194 5.36 13.00 21.85
CA ALA A 194 5.65 14.09 22.79
C ALA A 194 4.69 14.11 23.99
N ARG A 195 3.41 13.71 23.81
CA ARG A 195 2.46 13.58 24.92
C ARG A 195 2.82 12.42 25.85
N VAL A 196 3.18 11.26 25.30
CA VAL A 196 3.61 10.10 26.10
C VAL A 196 4.87 10.44 26.91
N GLU A 197 5.87 11.08 26.31
CA GLU A 197 7.07 11.52 27.03
C GLU A 197 6.75 12.53 28.14
N ALA A 198 5.86 13.50 27.89
CA ALA A 198 5.45 14.48 28.89
C ALA A 198 4.67 13.84 30.05
N GLU A 199 3.82 12.85 29.81
CA GLU A 199 3.11 12.08 30.83
C GLU A 199 4.08 11.23 31.66
N THR A 200 5.03 10.54 31.05
CA THR A 200 6.06 9.74 31.73
C THR A 200 6.94 10.60 32.67
N VAL A 201 7.34 11.79 32.20
CA VAL A 201 8.12 12.75 33.03
C VAL A 201 7.28 13.27 34.20
N LYS A 202 5.98 13.47 33.99
CA LYS A 202 5.08 13.95 35.06
C LYS A 202 4.85 12.89 36.12
N GLU A 203 4.69 11.63 35.74
CA GLU A 203 4.57 10.49 36.65
C GLU A 203 5.86 10.27 37.47
N ALA A 204 7.04 10.34 36.81
CA ALA A 204 8.33 10.23 37.48
C ALA A 204 8.51 11.31 38.56
N ARG A 205 8.18 12.57 38.27
CA ARG A 205 8.24 13.68 39.24
C ARG A 205 7.27 13.51 40.40
N THR A 206 6.08 12.92 40.14
CA THR A 206 5.10 12.67 41.18
C THR A 206 5.50 11.53 42.12
N SER A 207 6.22 10.53 41.61
CA SER A 207 6.77 9.43 42.41
C SER A 207 7.94 9.88 43.29
N GLU A 208 8.82 10.77 42.82
CA GLU A 208 9.92 11.34 43.61
C GLU A 208 9.43 12.22 44.78
N SER A 209 8.30 12.94 44.58
CA SER A 209 7.70 13.78 45.64
C SER A 209 7.02 12.99 46.76
N ARG A 210 6.82 11.68 46.59
CA ARG A 210 6.23 10.77 47.60
C ARG A 210 7.21 10.03 48.46
N ILE A 211 8.53 10.27 48.33
CA ILE A 211 9.52 9.68 49.23
C ILE A 211 9.46 10.44 50.59
N PRO A 212 9.06 9.80 51.70
CA PRO A 212 8.98 10.46 52.97
C PRO A 212 10.41 10.84 53.44
N ASN A 213 10.55 12.06 53.88
CA ASN A 213 11.80 12.56 54.45
C ASN A 213 12.21 11.67 55.66
N PRO A 214 13.39 11.03 55.67
CA PRO A 214 13.81 10.11 56.77
C PRO A 214 14.09 10.78 58.09
N GLU A 215 14.00 12.10 58.20
CA GLU A 215 14.36 12.83 59.45
C GLU A 215 13.23 12.97 60.50
N SER A 216 12.01 12.44 60.23
CA SER A 216 10.88 12.57 61.20
C SER A 216 10.78 11.41 62.23
N ARG A 217 11.82 10.61 62.39
CA ARG A 217 11.90 9.54 63.42
C ARG A 217 12.99 9.80 64.46
N LYS A 218 12.99 10.94 65.11
CA LYS A 218 13.70 11.16 66.39
C LYS A 218 12.91 12.17 67.22
N ALA A 219 12.02 11.66 68.02
CA ALA A 219 11.56 12.25 69.28
C ALA A 219 10.87 11.14 70.10
#